data_3f502c1c6f9b43dc5d8574aca75c0319
#
_entry.id   3f502c1c6f9b43dc5d8574aca75c0319
#
_cell.length_a   1.000
_cell.length_b   1.000
_cell.length_c   1.000
_cell.angle_alpha   90.00
_cell.angle_beta   90.00
_cell.angle_gamma   90.00
#
_symmetry.space_group_name_H-M   'P 1'
#
loop_
_entity.id
_entity.type
_entity.pdbx_description
1 polymer ?
#
loop_
_entity_poly.entity_id
_entity_poly.type
_entity_poly.pdbx_seq_one_letter_code
_entity_poly.pdbx_strand_id
1 'polypeptide(L)'
;TRKYLAEALPWLALATRRVPGLRLKIVADFDLSDSEVRTWPVAWQAETEARELAASHVGIAPMRNDDWSRGKCALKVLQYMAAGLPVVSSNAGANAEVLDEGVSGYLVSTPEEWAERIALLARDTGLRRTMGNAGRRRVEADYSIEAVFARLRALVDKSV
;
A
#
# COMPACT_ATOMS: atom_id res chain seq x y z
N THR A 1 -11.94 1.85 5.36
CA THR A 1 -10.47 1.83 5.62
C THR A 1 -10.18 1.64 7.10
N ARG A 2 -10.76 2.44 8.02
CA ARG A 2 -10.53 2.34 9.47
C ARG A 2 -10.71 0.90 10.00
N LYS A 3 -11.78 0.22 9.62
CA LYS A 3 -12.08 -1.17 10.04
C LYS A 3 -10.93 -2.14 9.69
N TYR A 4 -10.46 -2.13 8.44
CA TYR A 4 -9.40 -3.05 8.02
C TYR A 4 -8.05 -2.74 8.68
N LEU A 5 -7.78 -1.45 8.93
CA LEU A 5 -6.57 -1.06 9.65
C LEU A 5 -6.64 -1.50 11.12
N ALA A 6 -7.79 -1.34 11.78
CA ALA A 6 -7.99 -1.80 13.15
C ALA A 6 -7.81 -3.33 13.27
N GLU A 7 -8.31 -4.09 12.30
CA GLU A 7 -8.14 -5.55 12.25
C GLU A 7 -6.67 -5.97 12.03
N ALA A 8 -5.88 -5.12 11.38
CA ALA A 8 -4.46 -5.40 11.14
C ALA A 8 -3.55 -5.00 12.31
N LEU A 9 -4.03 -4.25 13.31
CA LEU A 9 -3.19 -3.82 14.44
C LEU A 9 -2.48 -4.98 15.16
N PRO A 10 -3.13 -6.12 15.47
CA PRO A 10 -2.43 -7.25 16.07
C PRO A 10 -1.29 -7.81 15.20
N TRP A 11 -1.44 -7.76 13.88
CA TRP A 11 -0.40 -8.19 12.93
C TRP A 11 0.76 -7.20 12.90
N LEU A 12 0.44 -5.91 12.96
CA LEU A 12 1.45 -4.83 13.04
C LEU A 12 2.18 -4.85 14.38
N ALA A 13 1.53 -5.25 15.46
CA ALA A 13 2.18 -5.47 16.75
C ALA A 13 3.29 -6.53 16.68
N LEU A 14 3.11 -7.59 15.89
CA LEU A 14 4.18 -8.55 15.62
C LEU A 14 5.37 -7.90 14.89
N ALA A 15 5.08 -6.97 13.97
CA ALA A 15 6.13 -6.23 13.27
C ALA A 15 6.90 -5.28 14.21
N THR A 16 6.23 -4.63 15.16
CA THR A 16 6.90 -3.75 16.14
C THR A 16 7.90 -4.51 17.02
N ARG A 17 7.59 -5.76 17.36
CA ARG A 17 8.51 -6.64 18.11
C ARG A 17 9.78 -6.98 17.33
N ARG A 18 9.70 -7.02 15.98
CA ARG A 18 10.84 -7.29 15.08
C ARG A 18 11.61 -6.04 14.68
N VAL A 19 10.96 -4.87 14.74
CA VAL A 19 11.52 -3.59 14.30
C VAL A 19 11.34 -2.55 15.41
N PRO A 20 12.32 -2.42 16.32
CA PRO A 20 12.29 -1.38 17.35
C PRO A 20 12.13 0.01 16.71
N GLY A 21 11.21 0.80 17.26
CA GLY A 21 10.95 2.15 16.77
C GLY A 21 10.03 2.24 15.54
N LEU A 22 9.45 1.14 15.07
CA LEU A 22 8.39 1.15 14.05
C LEU A 22 7.26 2.09 14.47
N ARG A 23 6.79 2.90 13.53
CA ARG A 23 5.63 3.79 13.72
C ARG A 23 4.65 3.61 12.58
N LEU A 24 3.38 3.53 12.91
CA LEU A 24 2.29 3.52 11.94
C LEU A 24 1.81 4.96 11.69
N LYS A 25 2.18 5.54 10.55
CA LYS A 25 1.64 6.81 10.10
C LYS A 25 0.25 6.61 9.50
N ILE A 26 -0.72 7.36 9.97
CA ILE A 26 -2.12 7.28 9.52
C ILE A 26 -2.49 8.63 8.94
N VAL A 27 -2.55 8.74 7.61
CA VAL A 27 -3.00 9.94 6.89
C VAL A 27 -4.48 9.76 6.59
N ALA A 28 -5.35 10.34 7.40
CA ALA A 28 -6.79 10.12 7.35
C ALA A 28 -7.57 11.22 8.09
N ASP A 29 -8.89 11.17 7.97
CA ASP A 29 -9.87 11.95 8.73
C ASP A 29 -10.27 11.30 10.07
N PHE A 30 -9.57 10.24 10.47
CA PHE A 30 -9.75 9.53 11.72
C PHE A 30 -8.41 9.23 12.39
N ASP A 31 -8.45 9.08 13.68
CA ASP A 31 -7.34 8.55 14.49
C ASP A 31 -7.61 7.10 14.91
N LEU A 32 -6.53 6.36 15.13
CA LEU A 32 -6.55 5.01 15.64
C LEU A 32 -5.35 4.84 16.57
N SER A 33 -5.61 4.66 17.85
CA SER A 33 -4.60 4.40 18.88
C SER A 33 -4.55 2.92 19.24
N ASP A 34 -3.38 2.44 19.60
CA ASP A 34 -3.13 1.08 20.05
C ASP A 34 -2.02 1.06 21.09
N SER A 35 -2.02 0.08 21.99
CA SER A 35 -1.02 -0.02 23.06
C SER A 35 0.30 -0.62 22.62
N GLU A 36 0.30 -1.46 21.58
CA GLU A 36 1.47 -2.17 21.08
C GLU A 36 2.03 -1.54 19.78
N VAL A 37 1.21 -0.78 19.04
CA VAL A 37 1.62 -0.12 17.80
C VAL A 37 1.67 1.38 18.00
N ARG A 38 2.88 1.96 17.94
CA ARG A 38 3.04 3.41 18.03
C ARG A 38 2.46 4.08 16.78
N THR A 39 1.31 4.73 16.94
CA THR A 39 0.62 5.46 15.86
C THR A 39 1.12 6.90 15.74
N TRP A 40 1.04 7.44 14.54
CA TRP A 40 1.31 8.83 14.21
C TRP A 40 0.20 9.36 13.29
N PRO A 41 -0.87 9.93 13.87
CA PRO A 41 -1.97 10.48 13.10
C PRO A 41 -1.54 11.77 12.38
N VAL A 42 -1.96 11.89 11.13
CA VAL A 42 -1.79 13.07 10.29
C VAL A 42 -3.15 13.37 9.64
N ALA A 43 -3.68 14.55 9.87
CA ALA A 43 -4.94 14.96 9.24
C ALA A 43 -4.80 14.92 7.71
N TRP A 44 -5.71 14.25 7.04
CA TRP A 44 -5.70 14.17 5.58
C TRP A 44 -6.05 15.53 4.97
N GLN A 45 -5.25 15.94 4.00
CA GLN A 45 -5.46 17.10 3.16
C GLN A 45 -5.00 16.78 1.74
N ALA A 46 -5.78 17.13 0.73
CA ALA A 46 -5.46 16.84 -0.66
C ALA A 46 -4.10 17.42 -1.09
N GLU A 47 -3.78 18.63 -0.62
CA GLU A 47 -2.56 19.38 -0.97
C GLU A 47 -1.30 18.75 -0.36
N THR A 48 -1.43 18.01 0.73
CA THR A 48 -0.28 17.44 1.45
C THR A 48 -0.17 15.93 1.32
N GLU A 49 -1.20 15.23 0.84
CA GLU A 49 -1.25 13.77 0.79
C GLU A 49 0.00 13.17 0.12
N ALA A 50 0.33 13.63 -1.07
CA ALA A 50 1.49 13.10 -1.81
C ALA A 50 2.80 13.25 -1.03
N ARG A 51 3.01 14.40 -0.37
CA ARG A 51 4.20 14.66 0.47
C ARG A 51 4.21 13.74 1.69
N GLU A 52 3.06 13.58 2.35
CA GLU A 52 2.96 12.74 3.54
C GLU A 52 3.18 11.26 3.22
N LEU A 53 2.73 10.79 2.05
CA LEU A 53 3.02 9.45 1.58
C LEU A 53 4.52 9.29 1.26
N ALA A 54 5.10 10.19 0.47
CA ALA A 54 6.50 10.14 0.07
C ALA A 54 7.49 10.21 1.26
N ALA A 55 7.07 10.81 2.38
CA ALA A 55 7.84 10.84 3.63
C ALA A 55 7.75 9.54 4.46
N SER A 56 7.11 8.50 3.94
CA SER A 56 7.01 7.18 4.57
C SER A 56 8.05 6.21 3.98
N HIS A 57 8.19 5.03 4.58
CA HIS A 57 9.15 4.03 4.11
C HIS A 57 8.50 2.84 3.42
N VAL A 58 7.29 2.49 3.81
CA VAL A 58 6.52 1.35 3.31
C VAL A 58 5.05 1.72 3.31
N GLY A 59 4.35 1.46 2.23
CA GLY A 59 2.88 1.53 2.17
C GLY A 59 2.28 0.23 2.67
N ILE A 60 1.22 0.30 3.49
CA ILE A 60 0.48 -0.88 3.94
C ILE A 60 -0.98 -0.81 3.50
N ALA A 61 -1.48 -1.90 2.93
CA ALA A 61 -2.84 -1.98 2.41
C ALA A 61 -3.59 -3.23 2.94
N PRO A 62 -3.92 -3.27 4.25
CA PRO A 62 -4.70 -4.37 4.81
C PRO A 62 -6.13 -4.35 4.28
N MET A 63 -6.61 -5.52 3.88
CA MET A 63 -7.95 -5.71 3.33
C MET A 63 -8.42 -7.14 3.59
N ARG A 64 -9.73 -7.34 3.81
CA ARG A 64 -10.32 -8.67 3.83
C ARG A 64 -10.50 -9.19 2.39
N ASN A 65 -10.50 -10.50 2.22
CA ASN A 65 -10.91 -11.12 0.97
C ASN A 65 -12.41 -11.44 1.02
N ASP A 66 -13.24 -10.41 0.86
CA ASP A 66 -14.70 -10.51 0.80
C ASP A 66 -15.23 -9.88 -0.50
N ASP A 67 -16.52 -10.09 -0.80
CA ASP A 67 -17.14 -9.59 -2.04
C ASP A 67 -17.02 -8.07 -2.20
N TRP A 68 -17.14 -7.34 -1.09
CA TRP A 68 -17.00 -5.89 -1.07
C TRP A 68 -15.57 -5.45 -1.45
N SER A 69 -14.57 -6.15 -0.94
CA SER A 69 -13.17 -5.84 -1.20
C SER A 69 -12.75 -6.20 -2.62
N ARG A 70 -13.33 -7.26 -3.18
CA ARG A 70 -13.12 -7.66 -4.60
C ARG A 70 -13.62 -6.60 -5.59
N GLY A 71 -14.62 -5.80 -5.23
CA GLY A 71 -15.11 -4.69 -6.04
C GLY A 71 -14.27 -3.40 -5.98
N LYS A 72 -13.18 -3.35 -5.21
CA LYS A 72 -12.33 -2.17 -5.07
C LYS A 72 -11.20 -2.13 -6.09
N CYS A 73 -10.82 -0.94 -6.53
CA CYS A 73 -9.81 -0.68 -7.55
C CYS A 73 -8.36 -0.57 -7.03
N ALA A 74 -8.05 -1.06 -5.84
CA ALA A 74 -6.70 -0.99 -5.24
C ALA A 74 -6.08 0.43 -5.15
N LEU A 75 -6.88 1.47 -5.05
CA LEU A 75 -6.42 2.88 -5.08
C LEU A 75 -5.26 3.15 -4.12
N LYS A 76 -5.29 2.62 -2.90
CA LYS A 76 -4.20 2.83 -1.93
C LYS A 76 -2.88 2.23 -2.37
N VAL A 77 -2.92 1.04 -2.97
CA VAL A 77 -1.72 0.39 -3.53
C VAL A 77 -1.14 1.28 -4.63
N LEU A 78 -1.99 1.77 -5.55
CA LEU A 78 -1.59 2.69 -6.62
C LEU A 78 -0.99 3.99 -6.08
N GLN A 79 -1.60 4.59 -5.05
CA GLN A 79 -1.09 5.81 -4.41
C GLN A 79 0.30 5.59 -3.78
N TYR A 80 0.51 4.48 -3.07
CA TYR A 80 1.81 4.16 -2.48
C TYR A 80 2.87 3.90 -3.55
N MET A 81 2.54 3.14 -4.58
CA MET A 81 3.44 2.90 -5.71
C MET A 81 3.78 4.21 -6.45
N ALA A 82 2.80 5.08 -6.68
CA ALA A 82 3.02 6.41 -7.27
C ALA A 82 3.94 7.30 -6.42
N ALA A 83 3.86 7.17 -5.08
CA ALA A 83 4.76 7.85 -4.15
C ALA A 83 6.18 7.20 -4.09
N GLY A 84 6.43 6.13 -4.85
CA GLY A 84 7.72 5.41 -4.86
C GLY A 84 7.95 4.55 -3.63
N LEU A 85 6.89 4.11 -2.95
CA LEU A 85 6.97 3.23 -1.79
C LEU A 85 6.84 1.77 -2.20
N PRO A 86 7.63 0.86 -1.63
CA PRO A 86 7.30 -0.56 -1.64
C PRO A 86 6.01 -0.78 -0.84
N VAL A 87 5.19 -1.73 -1.26
CA VAL A 87 3.89 -1.98 -0.64
C VAL A 87 3.85 -3.37 -0.01
N VAL A 88 3.33 -3.47 1.21
CA VAL A 88 2.88 -4.72 1.81
C VAL A 88 1.35 -4.70 1.84
N SER A 89 0.73 -5.65 1.18
CA SER A 89 -0.73 -5.68 0.97
C SER A 89 -1.31 -7.05 1.26
N SER A 90 -2.56 -7.08 1.72
CA SER A 90 -3.32 -8.33 1.71
C SER A 90 -3.43 -8.89 0.30
N ASN A 91 -3.25 -10.21 0.16
CA ASN A 91 -3.48 -10.94 -1.08
C ASN A 91 -4.99 -11.07 -1.33
N ALA A 92 -5.62 -9.98 -1.77
CA ALA A 92 -7.07 -9.90 -1.92
C ALA A 92 -7.48 -8.89 -3.00
N GLY A 93 -8.51 -9.26 -3.77
CA GLY A 93 -9.12 -8.41 -4.79
C GLY A 93 -8.09 -7.82 -5.75
N ALA A 94 -8.35 -6.62 -6.24
CA ALA A 94 -7.48 -5.92 -7.19
C ALA A 94 -6.06 -5.61 -6.66
N ASN A 95 -5.80 -5.70 -5.35
CA ASN A 95 -4.45 -5.54 -4.82
C ASN A 95 -3.49 -6.58 -5.43
N ALA A 96 -3.96 -7.82 -5.59
CA ALA A 96 -3.17 -8.91 -6.19
C ALA A 96 -2.92 -8.73 -7.70
N GLU A 97 -3.75 -7.95 -8.39
CA GLU A 97 -3.58 -7.65 -9.81
C GLU A 97 -2.64 -6.47 -10.05
N VAL A 98 -2.68 -5.49 -9.14
CA VAL A 98 -1.89 -4.26 -9.25
C VAL A 98 -0.46 -4.44 -8.75
N LEU A 99 -0.24 -5.24 -7.70
CA LEU A 99 1.07 -5.41 -7.08
C LEU A 99 1.82 -6.57 -7.73
N ASP A 100 3.05 -6.33 -8.19
CA ASP A 100 3.96 -7.39 -8.62
C ASP A 100 4.70 -7.96 -7.40
N GLU A 101 4.38 -9.21 -7.05
CA GLU A 101 4.98 -9.93 -5.92
C GLU A 101 6.52 -9.99 -6.03
N GLY A 102 7.20 -9.54 -4.97
CA GLY A 102 8.66 -9.51 -4.92
C GLY A 102 9.33 -8.44 -5.80
N VAL A 103 8.59 -7.69 -6.61
CA VAL A 103 9.10 -6.67 -7.53
C VAL A 103 8.73 -5.26 -7.08
N SER A 104 7.44 -4.99 -6.81
CA SER A 104 6.95 -3.69 -6.33
C SER A 104 6.50 -3.72 -4.88
N GLY A 105 6.46 -4.89 -4.26
CA GLY A 105 6.06 -5.11 -2.88
C GLY A 105 5.78 -6.58 -2.60
N TYR A 106 4.96 -6.83 -1.58
CA TYR A 106 4.62 -8.17 -1.12
C TYR A 106 3.11 -8.33 -0.89
N LEU A 107 2.57 -9.45 -1.38
CA LEU A 107 1.23 -9.92 -1.08
C LEU A 107 1.30 -10.89 0.09
N VAL A 108 0.56 -10.63 1.15
CA VAL A 108 0.62 -11.38 2.40
C VAL A 108 -0.77 -11.83 2.84
N SER A 109 -0.84 -12.98 3.51
CA SER A 109 -2.09 -13.61 3.92
C SER A 109 -2.15 -13.89 5.42
N THR A 110 -1.00 -13.95 6.10
CA THR A 110 -0.91 -14.26 7.53
C THR A 110 -0.27 -13.13 8.35
N PRO A 111 -0.56 -13.02 9.65
CA PRO A 111 0.09 -12.07 10.54
C PRO A 111 1.62 -12.17 10.54
N GLU A 112 2.14 -13.38 10.44
CA GLU A 112 3.58 -13.66 10.42
C GLU A 112 4.24 -13.12 9.15
N GLU A 113 3.61 -13.31 7.99
CA GLU A 113 4.06 -12.75 6.71
C GLU A 113 4.07 -11.23 6.76
N TRP A 114 3.01 -10.58 7.32
CA TRP A 114 2.99 -9.14 7.52
C TRP A 114 4.21 -8.67 8.32
N ALA A 115 4.47 -9.29 9.47
CA ALA A 115 5.60 -8.92 10.33
C ALA A 115 6.95 -9.16 9.65
N GLU A 116 7.09 -10.26 8.91
CA GLU A 116 8.33 -10.61 8.20
C GLU A 116 8.64 -9.62 7.08
N ARG A 117 7.67 -9.33 6.20
CA ARG A 117 7.87 -8.45 5.06
C ARG A 117 8.08 -6.99 5.48
N ILE A 118 7.38 -6.53 6.50
CA ILE A 118 7.64 -5.20 7.09
C ILE A 118 9.04 -5.16 7.68
N ALA A 119 9.47 -6.17 8.44
CA ALA A 119 10.80 -6.20 9.02
C ALA A 119 11.92 -6.28 7.97
N LEU A 120 11.72 -7.04 6.90
CA LEU A 120 12.65 -7.09 5.76
C LEU A 120 12.82 -5.71 5.15
N LEU A 121 11.72 -5.06 4.78
CA LEU A 121 11.74 -3.72 4.19
C LEU A 121 12.27 -2.66 5.16
N ALA A 122 12.04 -2.78 6.46
CA ALA A 122 12.58 -1.85 7.45
C ALA A 122 14.12 -1.86 7.48
N ARG A 123 14.74 -3.03 7.30
CA ARG A 123 16.20 -3.22 7.41
C ARG A 123 16.94 -2.93 6.10
N ASP A 124 16.30 -3.10 4.96
CA ASP A 124 16.95 -2.99 3.65
C ASP A 124 16.47 -1.75 2.87
N THR A 125 17.26 -0.68 2.97
CA THR A 125 17.01 0.58 2.24
C THR A 125 17.16 0.42 0.73
N GLY A 126 18.09 -0.43 0.29
CA GLY A 126 18.32 -0.72 -1.13
C GLY A 126 17.12 -1.41 -1.75
N LEU A 127 16.60 -2.42 -1.06
CA LEU A 127 15.39 -3.14 -1.47
C LEU A 127 14.18 -2.21 -1.53
N ARG A 128 13.97 -1.36 -0.50
CA ARG A 128 12.89 -0.37 -0.53
C ARG A 128 12.96 0.51 -1.77
N ARG A 129 14.14 1.03 -2.09
CA ARG A 129 14.34 1.90 -3.25
C ARG A 129 14.09 1.17 -4.56
N THR A 130 14.60 -0.05 -4.69
CA THR A 130 14.41 -0.88 -5.89
C THR A 130 12.93 -1.17 -6.14
N MET A 131 12.23 -1.66 -5.12
CA MET A 131 10.81 -1.98 -5.20
C MET A 131 9.94 -0.73 -5.41
N GLY A 132 10.21 0.35 -4.69
CA GLY A 132 9.48 1.60 -4.86
C GLY A 132 9.61 2.18 -6.27
N ASN A 133 10.82 2.16 -6.84
CA ASN A 133 11.05 2.57 -8.22
C ASN A 133 10.34 1.65 -9.23
N ALA A 134 10.31 0.35 -8.99
CA ALA A 134 9.59 -0.59 -9.84
C ALA A 134 8.08 -0.33 -9.81
N GLY A 135 7.51 -0.16 -8.61
CA GLY A 135 6.11 0.19 -8.42
C GLY A 135 5.72 1.48 -9.12
N ARG A 136 6.54 2.54 -8.96
CA ARG A 136 6.29 3.82 -9.61
C ARG A 136 6.28 3.70 -11.14
N ARG A 137 7.27 3.03 -11.73
CA ARG A 137 7.30 2.81 -13.19
C ARG A 137 6.06 2.07 -13.69
N ARG A 138 5.59 1.06 -12.95
CA ARG A 138 4.37 0.34 -13.30
C ARG A 138 3.14 1.26 -13.28
N VAL A 139 2.98 2.09 -12.25
CA VAL A 139 1.86 3.04 -12.18
C VAL A 139 1.93 4.04 -13.33
N GLU A 140 3.09 4.59 -13.64
CA GLU A 140 3.28 5.52 -14.75
C GLU A 140 2.95 4.87 -16.10
N ALA A 141 3.33 3.61 -16.30
CA ALA A 141 3.12 2.89 -17.56
C ALA A 141 1.67 2.41 -17.74
N ASP A 142 1.03 1.91 -16.66
CA ASP A 142 -0.22 1.16 -16.77
C ASP A 142 -1.44 1.88 -16.19
N TYR A 143 -1.24 2.81 -15.25
CA TYR A 143 -2.33 3.41 -14.46
C TYR A 143 -2.32 4.94 -14.47
N SER A 144 -1.43 5.57 -15.24
CA SER A 144 -1.51 7.01 -15.46
C SER A 144 -2.77 7.38 -16.25
N ILE A 145 -3.20 8.63 -16.15
CA ILE A 145 -4.36 9.14 -16.90
C ILE A 145 -4.17 8.91 -18.39
N GLU A 146 -2.97 9.18 -18.91
CA GLU A 146 -2.60 9.00 -20.31
C GLU A 146 -2.71 7.53 -20.74
N ALA A 147 -2.17 6.60 -19.95
CA ALA A 147 -2.19 5.18 -20.26
C ALA A 147 -3.63 4.62 -20.23
N VAL A 148 -4.42 5.01 -19.23
CA VAL A 148 -5.82 4.59 -19.11
C VAL A 148 -6.66 5.19 -20.25
N PHE A 149 -6.47 6.47 -20.56
CA PHE A 149 -7.18 7.15 -21.66
C PHE A 149 -6.88 6.51 -23.01
N ALA A 150 -5.60 6.20 -23.29
CA ALA A 150 -5.21 5.53 -24.54
C ALA A 150 -5.90 4.16 -24.69
N ARG A 151 -5.98 3.38 -23.60
CA ARG A 151 -6.70 2.09 -23.60
C ARG A 151 -8.20 2.23 -23.83
N LEU A 152 -8.83 3.20 -23.16
CA LEU A 152 -10.27 3.47 -23.35
C LEU A 152 -10.56 3.89 -24.79
N ARG A 153 -9.77 4.78 -25.36
CA ARG A 153 -9.88 5.21 -26.76
C ARG A 153 -9.78 4.03 -27.72
N ALA A 154 -8.78 3.16 -27.54
CA ALA A 154 -8.60 1.98 -28.37
C ALA A 154 -9.76 0.98 -28.30
N LEU A 155 -10.49 0.92 -27.17
CA LEU A 155 -11.69 0.10 -27.04
C LEU A 155 -12.88 0.70 -27.81
N VAL A 156 -13.06 2.02 -27.73
CA VAL A 156 -14.12 2.73 -28.45
C VAL A 156 -13.89 2.64 -29.96
N ASP A 157 -12.67 2.91 -30.44
CA ASP A 157 -12.32 2.88 -31.87
C ASP A 157 -12.48 1.47 -32.50
N LYS A 158 -12.43 0.40 -31.71
CA LYS A 158 -12.69 -0.98 -32.17
C LYS A 158 -14.18 -1.35 -32.21
N SER A 159 -15.02 -0.53 -31.59
CA SER A 159 -16.46 -0.81 -31.47
C SER A 159 -17.29 -0.06 -32.51
N VAL A 160 -16.65 0.73 -33.35
CA VAL A 160 -17.19 1.47 -34.50
C VAL A 160 -16.70 0.82 -35.79
#